data_ea8fbd14ab98c46caa5e6f92a23c5c31
#
_entry.id   ea8fbd14ab98c46caa5e6f92a23c5c31
#
_cell.length_a   1.000
_cell.length_b   1.000
_cell.length_c   1.000
_cell.angle_alpha   90.00
_cell.angle_beta   90.00
_cell.angle_gamma   90.00
#
_symmetry.space_group_name_H-M   'P 1'
#
loop_
_entity.id
_entity.type
_entity.pdbx_description
1 polymer ?
#
loop_
_entity_poly.entity_id
_entity_poly.type
_entity_poly.pdbx_seq_one_letter_code
_entity_poly.pdbx_strand_id
1 'polypeptide(L)'
;MKKLFRRLAALMCTVLFIFGAAGCAVKSDKQKEELSLKFQHTAQDREVGETQSMITYENHYAYGIHYPAIGVEAIDSRIKAAAQEIADGFVKEVPNSKPKGELPTLSADYKSYLVTDNGKNKYVSIVFEIKTDIPDKSIKTDSIETLVFDIPSGKQLSADDIFADGYEKIASTRVVSYFTANRLFNTGVGSDKFKQNTSADKKNFTKFSISSDSLTFYFDSGVLFDKDKGCVEAVFQLNDIKPIFSAEAAKVLLGAGAVTETTQQNSIKPESTTQHKKPNLPEGVKYIAFTFDDGPSKIATNRILDTLQKYNGKATFFVLGTRVGSYSAEVKRAYSMGCEIGSHSWSHANLRKISAQERKQEINKTNAIIKEVIGVEPTLFRVPYGDYKGIQKDFDLPLIQWCIDTEDWKYKDRQGSGRTQAQRNADMQKIISSVVDHATGGEIVLMHDLYDMTADAFEQIAAELHAEGFEFVTVHELYSIYGKTLEPGKVYFSPKQ
;
A
#
# COMPACT_ATOMS: atom_id res chain seq x y z
N MET A 1 -10.40 35.84 -30.43
CA MET A 1 -10.80 34.45 -30.61
C MET A 1 -9.77 33.72 -31.46
N LYS A 2 -8.70 33.21 -30.90
CA LYS A 2 -7.66 32.33 -31.52
C LYS A 2 -6.51 32.17 -30.52
N LYS A 3 -6.73 31.45 -29.38
CA LYS A 3 -5.70 30.96 -28.44
C LYS A 3 -6.32 30.06 -27.38
N LEU A 4 -7.13 29.08 -27.80
CA LEU A 4 -7.66 28.08 -26.83
C LEU A 4 -7.84 26.69 -27.46
N PHE A 5 -6.89 26.28 -28.31
CA PHE A 5 -6.86 24.91 -28.83
C PHE A 5 -5.42 24.48 -29.06
N ARG A 6 -4.67 24.25 -27.98
CA ARG A 6 -3.38 23.53 -28.01
C ARG A 6 -2.97 23.10 -26.61
N ARG A 7 -3.66 22.12 -26.06
CA ARG A 7 -3.17 21.25 -24.98
C ARG A 7 -4.03 20.00 -24.90
N LEU A 8 -4.09 19.28 -26.00
CA LEU A 8 -4.54 17.88 -26.06
C LEU A 8 -3.82 17.27 -27.25
N ALA A 9 -2.70 16.66 -26.99
CA ALA A 9 -2.02 15.67 -27.82
C ALA A 9 -0.55 15.68 -27.45
N ALA A 10 -0.11 14.71 -26.73
CA ALA A 10 1.16 14.03 -26.92
C ALA A 10 1.47 13.16 -25.70
N LEU A 11 0.69 12.13 -25.47
CA LEU A 11 1.23 10.90 -24.92
C LEU A 11 1.68 10.08 -26.12
N MET A 12 2.77 10.47 -26.74
CA MET A 12 3.51 9.63 -27.68
C MET A 12 4.65 9.00 -26.92
N CYS A 13 4.47 7.74 -26.50
CA CYS A 13 5.56 6.86 -26.13
C CYS A 13 6.56 6.83 -27.27
N THR A 14 7.73 7.45 -27.10
CA THR A 14 8.83 7.33 -28.04
C THR A 14 9.50 5.98 -27.79
N VAL A 15 8.99 4.94 -28.43
CA VAL A 15 9.61 3.61 -28.44
C VAL A 15 10.83 3.68 -29.34
N LEU A 16 12.00 3.75 -28.76
CA LEU A 16 13.26 3.62 -29.51
C LEU A 16 13.52 2.14 -29.77
N PHE A 17 13.15 1.66 -30.98
CA PHE A 17 13.53 0.34 -31.46
C PHE A 17 15.01 0.34 -31.85
N ILE A 18 15.86 -0.31 -31.06
CA ILE A 18 17.21 -0.65 -31.49
C ILE A 18 17.12 -1.97 -32.24
N PHE A 19 17.09 -1.90 -33.57
CA PHE A 19 17.22 -3.07 -34.42
C PHE A 19 18.68 -3.52 -34.45
N GLY A 20 19.01 -4.59 -33.74
CA GLY A 20 20.21 -5.38 -33.98
C GLY A 20 20.00 -6.20 -35.26
N ALA A 21 20.76 -5.86 -36.33
CA ALA A 21 20.71 -6.60 -37.56
C ALA A 21 21.56 -7.87 -37.47
N ALA A 22 20.94 -9.03 -37.38
CA ALA A 22 21.44 -10.31 -37.94
C ALA A 22 20.43 -11.44 -37.79
N GLY A 23 19.93 -12.02 -38.87
CA GLY A 23 19.42 -13.40 -38.90
C GLY A 23 17.94 -13.59 -38.74
N CYS A 24 17.20 -13.57 -39.83
CA CYS A 24 15.78 -13.85 -39.94
C CYS A 24 15.36 -15.23 -39.43
N ALA A 25 14.45 -15.24 -38.44
CA ALA A 25 13.31 -16.16 -38.44
C ALA A 25 12.13 -15.38 -37.82
N VAL A 26 11.24 -14.91 -38.69
CA VAL A 26 10.04 -14.17 -38.32
C VAL A 26 9.17 -15.08 -37.45
N LYS A 27 9.08 -14.80 -36.15
CA LYS A 27 8.01 -15.33 -35.30
C LYS A 27 6.69 -14.81 -35.83
N SER A 28 5.64 -15.64 -35.80
CA SER A 28 4.31 -15.22 -36.23
C SER A 28 3.90 -13.93 -35.51
N ASP A 29 3.24 -13.03 -36.19
CA ASP A 29 2.78 -11.75 -35.63
C ASP A 29 1.99 -11.95 -34.32
N LYS A 30 1.27 -13.05 -34.19
CA LYS A 30 0.54 -13.46 -33.00
C LYS A 30 1.47 -13.68 -31.78
N GLN A 31 2.64 -14.29 -31.97
CA GLN A 31 3.59 -14.54 -30.87
C GLN A 31 4.27 -13.25 -30.41
N LYS A 32 4.51 -12.32 -31.31
CA LYS A 32 5.02 -10.97 -30.97
C LYS A 32 3.96 -10.15 -30.22
N GLU A 33 2.68 -10.29 -30.58
CA GLU A 33 1.56 -9.63 -29.92
C GLU A 33 1.40 -10.16 -28.49
N GLU A 34 1.42 -11.49 -28.28
CA GLU A 34 1.38 -12.11 -26.94
C GLU A 34 2.56 -11.68 -26.05
N LEU A 35 3.77 -11.57 -26.61
CA LEU A 35 4.95 -11.09 -25.87
C LEU A 35 4.87 -9.59 -25.59
N SER A 36 4.32 -8.79 -26.49
CA SER A 36 4.13 -7.35 -26.26
C SER A 36 3.21 -7.07 -25.09
N LEU A 37 2.18 -7.91 -24.88
CA LEU A 37 1.29 -7.83 -23.71
C LEU A 37 2.02 -8.17 -22.40
N LYS A 38 3.00 -9.09 -22.43
CA LYS A 38 3.84 -9.41 -21.24
C LYS A 38 4.82 -8.29 -20.89
N PHE A 39 5.15 -7.42 -21.84
CA PHE A 39 6.12 -6.33 -21.70
C PHE A 39 5.46 -4.95 -21.70
N GLN A 40 4.25 -4.84 -21.18
CA GLN A 40 3.60 -3.54 -21.04
C GLN A 40 4.05 -2.87 -19.74
N HIS A 41 4.35 -1.58 -19.86
CA HIS A 41 4.55 -0.74 -18.71
C HIS A 41 3.22 -0.39 -18.07
N THR A 42 3.16 -0.52 -16.75
CA THR A 42 1.98 -0.13 -15.95
C THR A 42 2.26 1.24 -15.33
N ALA A 43 1.81 2.29 -16.02
CA ALA A 43 1.98 3.66 -15.55
C ALA A 43 1.39 3.88 -14.15
N GLN A 44 2.13 4.61 -13.31
CA GLN A 44 1.70 5.03 -11.99
C GLN A 44 1.22 6.49 -12.02
N ASP A 45 0.32 6.87 -11.11
CA ASP A 45 -0.24 8.23 -11.03
C ASP A 45 0.82 9.33 -10.79
N ARG A 46 2.00 8.98 -10.30
CA ARG A 46 3.09 9.91 -9.95
C ARG A 46 4.46 9.36 -10.33
N GLU A 47 4.62 8.98 -11.59
CA GLU A 47 5.93 8.57 -12.08
C GLU A 47 6.89 9.75 -12.16
N VAL A 48 8.15 9.49 -11.80
CA VAL A 48 9.22 10.47 -11.88
C VAL A 48 9.96 10.28 -13.19
N GLY A 49 9.97 11.31 -14.03
CA GLY A 49 10.70 11.31 -15.30
C GLY A 49 9.90 10.74 -16.47
N GLU A 50 10.61 10.42 -17.55
CA GLU A 50 10.04 9.84 -18.77
C GLU A 50 10.37 8.35 -18.85
N THR A 51 9.37 7.52 -19.15
CA THR A 51 9.56 6.07 -19.29
C THR A 51 10.40 5.76 -20.53
N GLN A 52 11.47 5.02 -20.32
CA GLN A 52 12.30 4.42 -21.36
C GLN A 52 12.05 2.90 -21.39
N SER A 53 12.31 2.27 -22.54
CA SER A 53 12.10 0.84 -22.71
C SER A 53 13.26 0.18 -23.43
N MET A 54 13.67 -0.99 -22.95
CA MET A 54 14.63 -1.88 -23.57
C MET A 54 13.91 -3.19 -23.88
N ILE A 55 13.56 -3.43 -25.15
CA ILE A 55 12.80 -4.62 -25.57
C ILE A 55 13.60 -5.38 -26.61
N THR A 56 13.80 -6.68 -26.39
CA THR A 56 14.55 -7.56 -27.28
C THR A 56 13.77 -8.83 -27.57
N TYR A 57 13.79 -9.27 -28.81
CA TYR A 57 13.19 -10.51 -29.29
C TYR A 57 14.24 -11.30 -30.04
N GLU A 58 14.76 -12.36 -29.44
CA GLU A 58 15.69 -13.31 -30.04
C GLU A 58 15.01 -14.67 -30.31
N ASN A 59 15.67 -15.53 -31.07
CA ASN A 59 15.12 -16.85 -31.41
C ASN A 59 15.00 -17.79 -30.21
N HIS A 60 15.73 -17.53 -29.12
CA HIS A 60 15.84 -18.39 -27.96
C HIS A 60 15.47 -17.68 -26.64
N TYR A 61 15.19 -16.37 -26.65
CA TYR A 61 14.64 -15.62 -25.53
C TYR A 61 13.97 -14.31 -25.98
N ALA A 62 13.21 -13.71 -25.06
CA ALA A 62 12.76 -12.33 -25.20
C ALA A 62 12.76 -11.63 -23.84
N TYR A 63 13.03 -10.33 -23.83
CA TYR A 63 12.85 -9.52 -22.63
C TYR A 63 12.28 -8.14 -22.92
N GLY A 64 11.60 -7.57 -21.92
CA GLY A 64 11.14 -6.18 -21.91
C GLY A 64 11.42 -5.57 -20.55
N ILE A 65 12.16 -4.46 -20.52
CA ILE A 65 12.53 -3.73 -19.32
C ILE A 65 12.15 -2.28 -19.49
N HIS A 66 11.35 -1.75 -18.57
CA HIS A 66 10.99 -0.34 -18.48
C HIS A 66 11.76 0.32 -17.34
N TYR A 67 12.20 1.56 -17.54
CA TYR A 67 12.95 2.33 -16.56
C TYR A 67 12.77 3.84 -16.78
N PRO A 68 12.86 4.67 -15.73
CA PRO A 68 12.71 6.12 -15.90
C PRO A 68 14.00 6.82 -16.34
N ALA A 69 13.86 7.92 -17.08
CA ALA A 69 14.87 8.95 -17.26
C ALA A 69 14.39 10.22 -16.52
N ILE A 70 15.07 10.62 -15.48
CA ILE A 70 14.64 11.73 -14.60
C ILE A 70 15.24 13.08 -14.95
N GLY A 71 16.06 13.13 -16.00
CA GLY A 71 16.70 14.36 -16.50
C GLY A 71 17.99 14.75 -15.77
N VAL A 72 18.60 13.84 -15.00
CA VAL A 72 19.92 14.00 -14.36
C VAL A 72 20.87 12.96 -14.92
N GLU A 73 21.82 13.37 -15.76
CA GLU A 73 22.68 12.49 -16.58
C GLU A 73 23.36 11.36 -15.77
N ALA A 74 23.90 11.68 -14.61
CA ALA A 74 24.58 10.69 -13.75
C ALA A 74 23.59 9.62 -13.25
N ILE A 75 22.38 10.02 -12.87
CA ILE A 75 21.32 9.13 -12.37
C ILE A 75 20.77 8.31 -13.53
N ASP A 76 20.44 8.96 -14.66
CA ASP A 76 19.87 8.30 -15.84
C ASP A 76 20.84 7.24 -16.40
N SER A 77 22.15 7.54 -16.42
CA SER A 77 23.18 6.60 -16.80
C SER A 77 23.23 5.37 -15.88
N ARG A 78 23.10 5.57 -14.57
CA ARG A 78 23.13 4.46 -13.59
C ARG A 78 21.85 3.63 -13.64
N ILE A 79 20.67 4.26 -13.80
CA ILE A 79 19.39 3.55 -13.98
C ILE A 79 19.44 2.69 -15.25
N LYS A 80 19.90 3.24 -16.36
CA LYS A 80 20.08 2.49 -17.61
C LYS A 80 21.07 1.35 -17.47
N ALA A 81 22.17 1.56 -16.74
CA ALA A 81 23.14 0.49 -16.46
C ALA A 81 22.52 -0.63 -15.63
N ALA A 82 21.69 -0.32 -14.63
CA ALA A 82 20.96 -1.33 -13.86
C ALA A 82 19.99 -2.14 -14.74
N ALA A 83 19.25 -1.48 -15.63
CA ALA A 83 18.38 -2.16 -16.58
C ALA A 83 19.18 -3.11 -17.49
N GLN A 84 20.38 -2.69 -17.95
CA GLN A 84 21.28 -3.54 -18.73
C GLN A 84 21.83 -4.72 -17.89
N GLU A 85 22.21 -4.49 -16.64
CA GLU A 85 22.68 -5.56 -15.72
C GLU A 85 21.59 -6.62 -15.50
N ILE A 86 20.33 -6.23 -15.38
CA ILE A 86 19.16 -7.13 -15.31
C ILE A 86 19.05 -7.96 -16.59
N ALA A 87 19.13 -7.32 -17.77
CA ALA A 87 19.08 -8.02 -19.06
C ALA A 87 20.25 -9.02 -19.22
N ASP A 88 21.47 -8.57 -18.93
CA ASP A 88 22.69 -9.39 -19.07
C ASP A 88 22.67 -10.58 -18.10
N GLY A 89 22.16 -10.39 -16.87
CA GLY A 89 21.97 -11.46 -15.92
C GLY A 89 21.04 -12.55 -16.45
N PHE A 90 19.91 -12.14 -17.01
CA PHE A 90 18.95 -13.05 -17.65
C PHE A 90 19.58 -13.78 -18.85
N VAL A 91 20.21 -13.06 -19.76
CA VAL A 91 20.82 -13.65 -20.96
C VAL A 91 21.88 -14.70 -20.61
N LYS A 92 22.68 -14.49 -19.57
CA LYS A 92 23.66 -15.49 -19.08
C LYS A 92 23.01 -16.79 -18.62
N GLU A 93 21.80 -16.72 -18.08
CA GLU A 93 21.06 -17.88 -17.59
C GLU A 93 20.33 -18.64 -18.71
N VAL A 94 20.02 -17.98 -19.84
CA VAL A 94 19.29 -18.63 -20.94
C VAL A 94 20.19 -19.60 -21.68
N PRO A 95 19.73 -20.84 -21.99
CA PRO A 95 20.48 -21.77 -22.85
C PRO A 95 20.68 -21.22 -24.26
N ASN A 96 21.90 -21.40 -24.82
CA ASN A 96 22.20 -20.95 -26.18
C ASN A 96 21.52 -21.78 -27.30
N SER A 97 20.64 -22.71 -26.94
CA SER A 97 19.91 -23.58 -27.86
C SER A 97 18.46 -23.12 -28.02
N LYS A 98 17.88 -23.42 -29.18
CA LYS A 98 16.44 -23.16 -29.38
C LYS A 98 15.63 -23.89 -28.31
N PRO A 99 14.71 -23.20 -27.60
CA PRO A 99 13.90 -23.81 -26.55
C PRO A 99 13.02 -24.92 -27.11
N LYS A 100 12.87 -26.00 -26.35
CA LYS A 100 12.02 -27.14 -26.72
C LYS A 100 10.53 -26.87 -26.49
N GLY A 101 10.22 -25.87 -25.71
CA GLY A 101 8.86 -25.47 -25.32
C GLY A 101 8.64 -23.97 -25.43
N GLU A 102 8.13 -23.38 -24.34
CA GLU A 102 7.93 -21.93 -24.25
C GLU A 102 9.24 -21.16 -24.28
N LEU A 103 9.19 -19.96 -24.82
CA LEU A 103 10.34 -19.09 -24.92
C LEU A 103 10.73 -18.55 -23.55
N PRO A 104 12.02 -18.64 -23.14
CA PRO A 104 12.52 -17.91 -21.98
C PRO A 104 12.19 -16.43 -22.07
N THR A 105 11.61 -15.87 -21.00
CA THR A 105 11.22 -14.47 -20.94
C THR A 105 11.67 -13.81 -19.65
N LEU A 106 12.01 -12.50 -19.75
CA LEU A 106 12.15 -11.60 -18.62
C LEU A 106 11.28 -10.37 -18.87
N SER A 107 10.51 -9.98 -17.88
CA SER A 107 9.87 -8.67 -17.84
C SER A 107 10.33 -7.93 -16.59
N ALA A 108 10.70 -6.67 -16.74
CA ALA A 108 10.96 -5.78 -15.61
C ALA A 108 10.16 -4.49 -15.81
N ASP A 109 9.38 -4.16 -14.84
CA ASP A 109 8.68 -2.87 -14.73
C ASP A 109 9.22 -2.11 -13.53
N TYR A 110 8.92 -0.83 -13.39
CA TYR A 110 9.46 -0.03 -12.31
C TYR A 110 8.39 0.77 -11.58
N LYS A 111 8.71 1.08 -10.32
CA LYS A 111 8.03 2.11 -9.50
C LYS A 111 9.04 3.18 -9.14
N SER A 112 8.59 4.42 -9.04
CA SER A 112 9.44 5.53 -8.65
C SER A 112 8.79 6.34 -7.53
N TYR A 113 9.63 6.79 -6.57
CA TYR A 113 9.19 7.57 -5.43
C TYR A 113 10.07 8.79 -5.25
N LEU A 114 9.46 9.96 -5.07
CA LEU A 114 10.15 11.22 -4.93
C LEU A 114 10.02 11.77 -3.51
N VAL A 115 11.13 12.16 -2.92
CA VAL A 115 11.19 12.90 -1.66
C VAL A 115 11.59 14.33 -1.96
N THR A 116 10.85 15.29 -1.42
CA THR A 116 11.17 16.72 -1.53
C THR A 116 11.59 17.27 -0.16
N ASP A 117 12.58 18.15 -0.19
CA ASP A 117 12.99 18.95 0.97
C ASP A 117 12.81 20.44 0.63
N ASN A 118 12.03 21.16 1.45
CA ASN A 118 11.69 22.57 1.23
C ASN A 118 11.21 22.88 -0.21
N GLY A 119 10.39 21.98 -0.77
CA GLY A 119 9.83 22.09 -2.11
C GLY A 119 10.81 21.79 -3.25
N LYS A 120 12.03 21.33 -2.96
CA LYS A 120 13.02 20.89 -3.95
C LYS A 120 13.16 19.37 -3.92
N ASN A 121 13.28 18.76 -5.10
CA ASN A 121 13.53 17.33 -5.22
C ASN A 121 14.85 16.96 -4.56
N LYS A 122 14.82 16.04 -3.60
CA LYS A 122 15.99 15.66 -2.80
C LYS A 122 16.39 14.22 -3.05
N TYR A 123 15.48 13.26 -2.84
CA TYR A 123 15.77 11.85 -3.12
C TYR A 123 14.80 11.30 -4.16
N VAL A 124 15.29 10.35 -4.95
CA VAL A 124 14.44 9.50 -5.80
C VAL A 124 14.79 8.04 -5.56
N SER A 125 13.77 7.22 -5.36
CA SER A 125 13.89 5.77 -5.29
C SER A 125 13.29 5.14 -6.54
N ILE A 126 14.01 4.22 -7.17
CA ILE A 126 13.54 3.40 -8.30
C ILE A 126 13.51 1.96 -7.84
N VAL A 127 12.39 1.29 -8.04
CA VAL A 127 12.15 -0.11 -7.67
C VAL A 127 11.81 -0.88 -8.93
N PHE A 128 12.67 -1.79 -9.36
CA PHE A 128 12.38 -2.70 -10.47
C PHE A 128 11.68 -3.94 -9.93
N GLU A 129 10.54 -4.28 -10.50
CA GLU A 129 9.81 -5.53 -10.30
C GLU A 129 10.13 -6.47 -11.47
N ILE A 130 10.91 -7.51 -11.21
CA ILE A 130 11.50 -8.37 -12.22
C ILE A 130 10.85 -9.75 -12.17
N LYS A 131 10.36 -10.22 -13.31
CA LYS A 131 9.79 -11.58 -13.49
C LYS A 131 10.61 -12.33 -14.52
N THR A 132 11.21 -13.45 -14.12
CA THR A 132 12.02 -14.32 -14.97
C THR A 132 11.35 -15.67 -15.12
N ASP A 133 11.22 -16.14 -16.36
CA ASP A 133 10.70 -17.45 -16.69
C ASP A 133 11.63 -18.14 -17.71
N ILE A 134 12.34 -19.21 -17.30
CA ILE A 134 13.23 -20.02 -18.16
C ILE A 134 12.74 -21.47 -18.04
N PRO A 135 11.76 -21.88 -18.86
CA PRO A 135 11.09 -23.18 -18.73
C PRO A 135 12.03 -24.37 -18.82
N ASP A 136 13.01 -24.35 -19.73
CA ASP A 136 13.98 -25.46 -19.92
C ASP A 136 14.87 -25.71 -18.69
N LYS A 137 15.00 -24.74 -17.79
CA LYS A 137 15.69 -24.84 -16.50
C LYS A 137 14.74 -24.96 -15.30
N SER A 138 13.43 -24.95 -15.52
CA SER A 138 12.42 -24.88 -14.45
C SER A 138 12.62 -23.66 -13.52
N ILE A 139 13.14 -22.57 -14.07
CA ILE A 139 13.31 -21.31 -13.34
C ILE A 139 12.08 -20.44 -13.59
N LYS A 140 11.37 -20.13 -12.51
CA LYS A 140 10.32 -19.11 -12.48
C LYS A 140 10.49 -18.33 -11.19
N THR A 141 10.92 -17.07 -11.30
CA THR A 141 11.28 -16.23 -10.14
C THR A 141 10.80 -14.82 -10.32
N ASP A 142 10.35 -14.24 -9.19
CA ASP A 142 10.12 -12.83 -9.06
C ASP A 142 11.18 -12.24 -8.13
N SER A 143 11.77 -11.10 -8.51
CA SER A 143 12.79 -10.42 -7.72
C SER A 143 12.61 -8.90 -7.79
N ILE A 144 13.21 -8.20 -6.84
CA ILE A 144 13.19 -6.74 -6.75
C ILE A 144 14.62 -6.24 -6.83
N GLU A 145 14.85 -5.16 -7.58
CA GLU A 145 16.07 -4.36 -7.48
C GLU A 145 15.70 -2.92 -7.11
N THR A 146 16.51 -2.29 -6.25
CA THR A 146 16.23 -0.93 -5.78
C THR A 146 17.43 -0.03 -5.95
N LEU A 147 17.18 1.19 -6.41
CA LEU A 147 18.17 2.26 -6.51
C LEU A 147 17.63 3.50 -5.79
N VAL A 148 18.41 4.09 -4.94
CA VAL A 148 18.09 5.35 -4.27
C VAL A 148 19.16 6.37 -4.63
N PHE A 149 18.76 7.60 -4.97
CA PHE A 149 19.69 8.65 -5.37
C PHE A 149 19.44 9.95 -4.62
N ASP A 150 20.50 10.67 -4.33
CA ASP A 150 20.47 12.09 -3.99
C ASP A 150 20.46 12.89 -5.29
N ILE A 151 19.34 13.52 -5.61
CA ILE A 151 19.14 14.21 -6.89
C ILE A 151 20.12 15.38 -7.08
N PRO A 152 20.34 16.27 -6.08
CA PRO A 152 21.26 17.39 -6.23
C PRO A 152 22.70 17.00 -6.54
N SER A 153 23.20 15.89 -5.99
CA SER A 153 24.58 15.43 -6.24
C SER A 153 24.69 14.39 -7.34
N GLY A 154 23.57 13.78 -7.77
CA GLY A 154 23.57 12.65 -8.69
C GLY A 154 24.12 11.33 -8.08
N LYS A 155 24.40 11.31 -6.75
CA LYS A 155 24.99 10.16 -6.06
C LYS A 155 23.96 9.08 -5.82
N GLN A 156 24.27 7.82 -6.17
CA GLN A 156 23.54 6.67 -5.66
C GLN A 156 23.82 6.49 -4.18
N LEU A 157 22.77 6.31 -3.38
CA LEU A 157 22.82 6.14 -1.94
C LEU A 157 22.67 4.66 -1.57
N SER A 158 23.51 4.21 -0.66
CA SER A 158 23.44 2.91 0.01
C SER A 158 22.63 3.00 1.31
N ALA A 159 22.38 1.87 1.93
CA ALA A 159 21.78 1.82 3.25
C ALA A 159 22.58 2.61 4.31
N ASP A 160 23.92 2.54 4.25
CA ASP A 160 24.81 3.28 5.18
C ASP A 160 24.80 4.79 4.95
N ASP A 161 24.37 5.30 3.79
CA ASP A 161 24.20 6.75 3.55
C ASP A 161 22.89 7.28 4.18
N ILE A 162 21.87 6.42 4.32
CA ILE A 162 20.54 6.79 4.78
C ILE A 162 20.31 6.45 6.25
N PHE A 163 20.80 5.30 6.70
CA PHE A 163 20.48 4.78 8.02
C PHE A 163 21.60 5.04 9.02
N ALA A 164 21.22 5.13 10.29
CA ALA A 164 22.14 5.26 11.41
C ALA A 164 22.91 3.96 11.67
N ASP A 165 24.06 4.05 12.34
CA ASP A 165 24.80 2.85 12.77
C ASP A 165 23.94 1.95 13.66
N GLY A 166 23.97 0.65 13.37
CA GLY A 166 23.16 -0.36 14.07
C GLY A 166 21.69 -0.41 13.63
N TYR A 167 21.34 0.24 12.52
CA TYR A 167 19.99 0.25 11.95
C TYR A 167 19.43 -1.16 11.69
N GLU A 168 20.29 -2.13 11.41
CA GLU A 168 19.90 -3.52 11.15
C GLU A 168 19.16 -4.16 12.32
N LYS A 169 19.40 -3.72 13.56
CA LYS A 169 18.68 -4.18 14.76
C LYS A 169 17.25 -3.66 14.78
N ILE A 170 17.09 -2.37 14.43
CA ILE A 170 15.76 -1.73 14.34
C ILE A 170 14.99 -2.34 13.17
N ALA A 171 15.61 -2.43 11.99
CA ALA A 171 15.01 -3.04 10.80
C ALA A 171 14.55 -4.48 11.08
N SER A 172 15.42 -5.32 11.65
CA SER A 172 15.09 -6.70 12.05
C SER A 172 13.86 -6.76 12.94
N THR A 173 13.86 -5.99 14.04
CA THR A 173 12.75 -5.97 14.99
C THR A 173 11.45 -5.53 14.34
N ARG A 174 11.48 -4.48 13.52
CA ARG A 174 10.30 -3.93 12.85
C ARG A 174 9.77 -4.85 11.77
N VAL A 175 10.65 -5.42 10.93
CA VAL A 175 10.28 -6.36 9.86
C VAL A 175 9.69 -7.65 10.45
N VAL A 176 10.29 -8.21 11.50
CA VAL A 176 9.73 -9.36 12.22
C VAL A 176 8.34 -9.04 12.77
N SER A 177 8.17 -7.89 13.43
CA SER A 177 6.88 -7.45 13.96
C SER A 177 5.85 -7.25 12.86
N TYR A 178 6.24 -6.64 11.73
CA TYR A 178 5.38 -6.40 10.56
C TYR A 178 4.79 -7.71 10.03
N PHE A 179 5.64 -8.70 9.74
CA PHE A 179 5.17 -9.99 9.20
C PHE A 179 4.49 -10.86 10.26
N THR A 180 4.87 -10.76 11.54
CA THR A 180 4.19 -11.48 12.64
C THR A 180 2.76 -10.97 12.84
N ALA A 181 2.54 -9.67 12.71
CA ALA A 181 1.21 -9.08 12.79
C ALA A 181 0.34 -9.41 11.57
N ASN A 182 0.97 -9.74 10.44
CA ASN A 182 0.27 -10.02 9.19
C ASN A 182 -0.04 -11.53 9.05
N ARG A 183 -1.32 -11.89 9.21
CA ARG A 183 -1.80 -13.29 9.16
C ARG A 183 -1.48 -14.05 7.87
N LEU A 184 -1.22 -13.36 6.75
CA LEU A 184 -0.85 -13.99 5.47
C LEU A 184 0.46 -14.77 5.57
N PHE A 185 1.30 -14.43 6.53
CA PHE A 185 2.62 -14.99 6.71
C PHE A 185 2.73 -15.89 7.95
N ASN A 186 1.63 -16.13 8.68
CA ASN A 186 1.61 -16.92 9.92
C ASN A 186 2.29 -18.29 9.81
N THR A 187 2.14 -18.98 8.67
CA THR A 187 2.73 -20.30 8.46
C THR A 187 4.24 -20.27 8.19
N GLY A 188 4.79 -19.12 7.80
CA GLY A 188 6.21 -18.93 7.47
C GLY A 188 6.99 -18.15 8.52
N VAL A 189 6.30 -17.30 9.32
CA VAL A 189 6.90 -16.55 10.42
C VAL A 189 7.41 -17.54 11.48
N GLY A 190 8.71 -17.43 11.82
CA GLY A 190 9.33 -18.33 12.77
C GLY A 190 10.06 -19.51 12.13
N SER A 191 9.95 -19.74 10.81
CA SER A 191 10.80 -20.69 10.08
C SER A 191 12.29 -20.27 10.17
N ASP A 192 13.21 -21.21 10.02
CA ASP A 192 14.65 -20.89 10.05
C ASP A 192 15.03 -19.94 8.91
N LYS A 193 14.44 -20.13 7.73
CA LYS A 193 14.58 -19.23 6.58
C LYS A 193 14.17 -17.79 6.94
N PHE A 194 12.98 -17.61 7.53
CA PHE A 194 12.48 -16.30 7.97
C PHE A 194 13.42 -15.66 8.99
N LYS A 195 13.80 -16.42 10.06
CA LYS A 195 14.70 -15.93 11.10
C LYS A 195 16.08 -15.51 10.55
N GLN A 196 16.65 -16.32 9.64
CA GLN A 196 17.93 -16.03 9.02
C GLN A 196 17.89 -14.75 8.19
N ASN A 197 16.87 -14.59 7.33
CA ASN A 197 16.76 -13.48 6.39
C ASN A 197 16.11 -12.22 6.98
N THR A 198 15.63 -12.26 8.23
CA THR A 198 15.20 -11.09 9.02
C THR A 198 16.14 -10.82 10.20
N SER A 199 17.22 -11.58 10.37
CA SER A 199 18.21 -11.34 11.42
C SER A 199 18.87 -9.95 11.28
N ALA A 200 19.41 -9.42 12.39
CA ALA A 200 20.06 -8.10 12.44
C ALA A 200 21.43 -8.14 11.72
N ASP A 201 21.40 -8.38 10.43
CA ASP A 201 22.52 -8.37 9.50
C ASP A 201 22.21 -7.37 8.39
N LYS A 202 23.10 -6.42 8.14
CA LYS A 202 22.93 -5.36 7.13
C LYS A 202 22.54 -5.89 5.75
N LYS A 203 23.07 -7.05 5.34
CA LYS A 203 22.77 -7.67 4.05
C LYS A 203 21.28 -7.98 3.83
N ASN A 204 20.52 -8.18 4.91
CA ASN A 204 19.09 -8.48 4.85
C ASN A 204 18.23 -7.25 4.56
N PHE A 205 18.79 -6.04 4.63
CA PHE A 205 18.05 -4.78 4.51
C PHE A 205 18.66 -3.82 3.48
N THR A 206 19.28 -4.38 2.43
CA THR A 206 19.91 -3.57 1.36
C THR A 206 18.92 -3.14 0.29
N LYS A 207 17.79 -3.86 0.12
CA LYS A 207 16.75 -3.51 -0.84
C LYS A 207 15.68 -2.69 -0.16
N PHE A 208 15.66 -1.38 -0.44
CA PHE A 208 14.70 -0.46 0.15
C PHE A 208 14.33 0.68 -0.80
N SER A 209 13.20 1.30 -0.55
CA SER A 209 12.81 2.57 -1.15
C SER A 209 12.32 3.54 -0.09
N ILE A 210 12.41 4.83 -0.40
CA ILE A 210 11.92 5.91 0.43
C ILE A 210 10.97 6.77 -0.38
N SER A 211 9.79 7.01 0.16
CA SER A 211 8.82 7.97 -0.35
C SER A 211 8.74 9.20 0.55
N SER A 212 7.82 10.10 0.27
CA SER A 212 7.56 11.28 1.11
C SER A 212 7.04 10.92 2.52
N ASP A 213 6.53 9.72 2.72
CA ASP A 213 5.83 9.30 3.94
C ASP A 213 6.29 7.94 4.47
N SER A 214 6.96 7.12 3.67
CA SER A 214 7.28 5.74 4.04
C SER A 214 8.68 5.28 3.65
N LEU A 215 9.19 4.34 4.44
CA LEU A 215 10.33 3.48 4.16
C LEU A 215 9.81 2.07 3.90
N THR A 216 10.22 1.46 2.78
CA THR A 216 9.85 0.09 2.43
C THR A 216 11.09 -0.77 2.29
N PHE A 217 11.13 -1.93 2.97
CA PHE A 217 12.10 -2.99 2.73
C PHE A 217 11.50 -4.08 1.85
N TYR A 218 12.28 -4.57 0.87
CA TYR A 218 11.85 -5.56 -0.10
C TYR A 218 12.60 -6.87 0.06
N PHE A 219 11.90 -7.98 -0.19
CA PHE A 219 12.44 -9.34 -0.13
C PHE A 219 11.98 -10.12 -1.36
N ASP A 220 12.92 -10.72 -2.08
CA ASP A 220 12.64 -11.48 -3.27
C ASP A 220 11.79 -12.73 -2.98
N SER A 221 11.12 -13.21 -4.01
CA SER A 221 10.34 -14.46 -3.94
C SER A 221 11.18 -15.61 -3.41
N GLY A 222 10.67 -16.30 -2.41
CA GLY A 222 11.35 -17.43 -1.78
C GLY A 222 12.41 -17.05 -0.73
N VAL A 223 12.65 -15.77 -0.44
CA VAL A 223 13.62 -15.35 0.59
C VAL A 223 13.05 -15.45 2.00
N LEU A 224 11.90 -14.87 2.29
CA LEU A 224 11.28 -14.99 3.61
C LEU A 224 10.29 -16.14 3.71
N PHE A 225 9.50 -16.33 2.65
CA PHE A 225 8.41 -17.30 2.58
C PHE A 225 8.56 -18.21 1.37
N ASP A 226 7.61 -19.11 1.13
CA ASP A 226 7.62 -19.95 -0.05
C ASP A 226 7.38 -19.12 -1.33
N LYS A 227 7.88 -19.63 -2.47
CA LYS A 227 7.88 -18.90 -3.74
C LYS A 227 6.49 -18.50 -4.24
N ASP A 228 5.44 -19.24 -3.83
CA ASP A 228 4.05 -18.93 -4.16
C ASP A 228 3.55 -17.58 -3.56
N LYS A 229 4.28 -17.04 -2.58
CA LYS A 229 4.00 -15.73 -2.00
C LYS A 229 4.53 -14.56 -2.83
N GLY A 230 5.34 -14.85 -3.88
CA GLY A 230 5.99 -13.81 -4.67
C GLY A 230 7.02 -13.01 -3.88
N CYS A 231 7.37 -11.83 -4.36
CA CYS A 231 8.13 -10.84 -3.59
C CYS A 231 7.24 -10.26 -2.49
N VAL A 232 7.83 -9.98 -1.34
CA VAL A 232 7.13 -9.38 -0.20
C VAL A 232 7.81 -8.10 0.25
N GLU A 233 7.02 -7.19 0.79
CA GLU A 233 7.49 -5.89 1.25
C GLU A 233 7.04 -5.60 2.68
N ALA A 234 7.85 -4.87 3.43
CA ALA A 234 7.53 -4.36 4.75
C ALA A 234 7.57 -2.84 4.72
N VAL A 235 6.40 -2.22 4.84
CA VAL A 235 6.19 -0.77 4.72
C VAL A 235 6.06 -0.14 6.10
N PHE A 236 6.83 0.91 6.35
CA PHE A 236 6.84 1.65 7.61
C PHE A 236 6.66 3.13 7.36
N GLN A 237 5.78 3.78 8.09
CA GLN A 237 5.69 5.24 8.09
C GLN A 237 7.00 5.82 8.62
N LEU A 238 7.52 6.89 8.01
CA LEU A 238 8.80 7.49 8.42
C LEU A 238 8.81 7.87 9.89
N ASN A 239 7.67 8.37 10.40
CA ASN A 239 7.52 8.76 11.80
C ASN A 239 7.58 7.58 12.78
N ASP A 240 7.15 6.38 12.37
CA ASP A 240 7.12 5.19 13.23
C ASP A 240 8.50 4.51 13.32
N ILE A 241 9.41 4.84 12.40
CA ILE A 241 10.72 4.22 12.28
C ILE A 241 11.87 5.27 12.39
N LYS A 242 11.59 6.47 12.90
CA LYS A 242 12.56 7.59 13.04
C LYS A 242 13.97 7.18 13.47
N PRO A 243 14.15 6.31 14.50
CA PRO A 243 15.48 5.98 15.00
C PRO A 243 16.36 5.22 14.00
N ILE A 244 15.80 4.76 12.86
CA ILE A 244 16.57 4.05 11.83
C ILE A 244 17.43 5.00 10.99
N PHE A 245 17.05 6.28 10.89
CA PHE A 245 17.67 7.23 9.98
C PHE A 245 18.92 7.87 10.60
N SER A 246 19.93 8.12 9.75
CA SER A 246 21.05 8.99 10.09
C SER A 246 20.55 10.42 10.38
N ALA A 247 21.33 11.22 11.11
CA ALA A 247 20.94 12.58 11.44
C ALA A 247 20.69 13.45 10.19
N GLU A 248 21.41 13.20 9.09
CA GLU A 248 21.22 13.92 7.83
C GLU A 248 19.96 13.50 7.10
N ALA A 249 19.72 12.19 6.98
CA ALA A 249 18.50 11.68 6.36
C ALA A 249 17.24 12.09 7.16
N ALA A 250 17.32 12.05 8.50
CA ALA A 250 16.22 12.46 9.36
C ALA A 250 15.81 13.93 9.15
N LYS A 251 16.76 14.84 8.92
CA LYS A 251 16.46 16.26 8.62
C LYS A 251 15.64 16.40 7.33
N VAL A 252 15.98 15.61 6.32
CA VAL A 252 15.29 15.62 5.03
C VAL A 252 13.91 14.97 5.12
N LEU A 253 13.85 13.79 5.76
CA LEU A 253 12.67 12.91 5.75
C LEU A 253 11.62 13.32 6.80
N LEU A 254 12.05 13.91 7.91
CA LEU A 254 11.19 14.22 9.06
C LEU A 254 11.05 15.72 9.33
N GLY A 255 11.82 16.56 8.59
CA GLY A 255 11.86 18.00 8.77
C GLY A 255 12.86 18.46 9.86
N ALA A 256 13.22 19.75 9.85
CA ALA A 256 14.26 20.34 10.68
C ALA A 256 13.99 20.30 12.21
N GLY A 257 12.79 19.93 12.64
CA GLY A 257 12.41 19.83 14.06
C GLY A 257 12.72 18.48 14.72
N ALA A 258 13.17 17.47 13.97
CA ALA A 258 13.30 16.09 14.45
C ALA A 258 14.66 15.72 15.06
N VAL A 259 15.59 16.66 15.18
CA VAL A 259 16.98 16.42 15.58
C VAL A 259 17.27 16.96 16.99
N THR A 260 16.48 16.60 17.99
CA THR A 260 16.87 16.75 19.40
C THR A 260 16.33 15.59 20.20
N GLU A 261 17.10 14.51 20.20
CA GLU A 261 17.30 13.62 21.35
C GLU A 261 18.24 12.48 20.92
N THR A 262 19.54 12.75 21.05
CA THR A 262 20.56 11.71 20.97
C THR A 262 21.13 11.49 22.37
N THR A 263 21.29 10.23 22.73
CA THR A 263 22.06 9.64 23.80
C THR A 263 21.51 9.67 25.22
N GLN A 264 20.91 8.55 25.58
CA GLN A 264 21.41 7.82 26.77
C GLN A 264 21.22 6.31 26.57
N GLN A 265 22.35 5.62 26.51
CA GLN A 265 22.44 4.17 26.66
C GLN A 265 21.82 3.76 27.99
N ASN A 266 20.81 2.91 27.96
CA ASN A 266 20.50 2.08 29.11
C ASN A 266 20.33 0.64 28.64
N SER A 267 21.31 -0.15 29.09
CA SER A 267 21.33 -1.60 29.02
C SER A 267 20.03 -2.21 29.59
N ILE A 268 19.26 -2.89 28.75
CA ILE A 268 18.08 -3.65 29.20
C ILE A 268 18.48 -5.11 29.32
N LYS A 269 18.53 -5.56 30.61
CA LYS A 269 18.59 -6.94 31.03
C LYS A 269 17.21 -7.56 30.81
N PRO A 270 17.08 -8.80 30.36
CA PRO A 270 15.77 -9.42 30.16
C PRO A 270 15.17 -9.81 31.51
N GLU A 271 14.08 -9.20 31.85
CA GLU A 271 13.26 -9.62 32.96
C GLU A 271 11.86 -10.03 32.46
N SER A 272 11.53 -11.28 32.69
CA SER A 272 10.25 -11.92 32.50
C SER A 272 9.23 -11.28 33.47
N THR A 273 8.13 -10.79 32.95
CA THR A 273 6.77 -10.98 33.43
C THR A 273 5.81 -10.00 32.77
N THR A 274 4.75 -10.53 32.22
CA THR A 274 3.56 -9.90 31.66
C THR A 274 2.97 -8.80 32.54
N GLN A 275 3.16 -7.55 32.12
CA GLN A 275 2.20 -6.46 32.35
C GLN A 275 2.25 -5.55 31.14
N HIS A 276 1.15 -5.44 30.40
CA HIS A 276 0.97 -4.53 29.27
C HIS A 276 1.12 -3.09 29.76
N LYS A 277 2.31 -2.53 29.59
CA LYS A 277 2.57 -1.10 29.80
C LYS A 277 1.86 -0.34 28.69
N LYS A 278 0.95 0.57 29.08
CA LYS A 278 0.29 1.53 28.20
C LYS A 278 1.36 2.22 27.33
N PRO A 279 1.24 2.25 25.97
CA PRO A 279 2.19 2.97 25.15
C PRO A 279 2.25 4.43 25.61
N ASN A 280 3.45 5.01 25.69
CA ASN A 280 3.63 6.45 25.93
C ASN A 280 3.16 7.18 24.64
N LEU A 281 1.90 7.55 24.64
CA LEU A 281 1.33 8.40 23.58
C LEU A 281 1.84 9.83 23.77
N PRO A 282 2.10 10.59 22.69
CA PRO A 282 2.37 12.01 22.80
C PRO A 282 1.23 12.67 23.59
N GLU A 283 1.59 13.42 24.62
CA GLU A 283 0.61 14.14 25.45
C GLU A 283 -0.17 15.13 24.55
N GLY A 284 -1.50 15.01 24.54
CA GLY A 284 -2.38 15.94 23.83
C GLY A 284 -2.87 15.48 22.45
N VAL A 285 -2.34 14.40 21.86
CA VAL A 285 -2.86 13.88 20.57
C VAL A 285 -4.11 13.04 20.81
N LYS A 286 -5.18 13.35 20.07
CA LYS A 286 -6.44 12.61 20.07
C LYS A 286 -6.50 11.72 18.82
N TYR A 287 -6.89 10.46 18.97
CA TYR A 287 -6.99 9.51 17.86
C TYR A 287 -8.44 9.12 17.60
N ILE A 288 -8.85 9.04 16.34
CA ILE A 288 -10.21 8.67 15.94
C ILE A 288 -10.13 7.74 14.72
N ALA A 289 -10.97 6.69 14.67
CA ALA A 289 -11.08 5.81 13.53
C ALA A 289 -12.36 6.10 12.73
N PHE A 290 -12.20 6.70 11.56
CA PHE A 290 -13.30 6.77 10.60
C PHE A 290 -13.46 5.44 9.90
N THR A 291 -14.71 4.98 9.76
CA THR A 291 -15.03 3.74 9.07
C THR A 291 -16.13 3.98 8.05
N PHE A 292 -15.96 3.40 6.85
CA PHE A 292 -16.87 3.59 5.74
C PHE A 292 -17.43 2.25 5.28
N ASP A 293 -18.75 2.13 5.25
CA ASP A 293 -19.46 0.92 4.87
C ASP A 293 -20.05 1.01 3.46
N ASP A 294 -20.40 -0.15 2.89
CA ASP A 294 -21.11 -0.34 1.62
C ASP A 294 -20.33 0.00 0.35
N GLY A 295 -19.19 0.62 0.43
CA GLY A 295 -18.33 0.94 -0.71
C GLY A 295 -17.65 -0.28 -1.34
N PRO A 296 -16.72 -0.02 -2.26
CA PRO A 296 -16.32 1.29 -2.76
C PRO A 296 -17.29 1.91 -3.78
N SER A 297 -17.16 3.23 -4.00
CA SER A 297 -17.78 3.95 -5.10
C SER A 297 -16.74 4.79 -5.86
N LYS A 298 -16.98 5.03 -7.14
CA LYS A 298 -16.02 5.75 -7.99
C LYS A 298 -15.76 7.19 -7.53
N ILE A 299 -16.78 7.87 -7.05
CA ILE A 299 -16.71 9.31 -6.73
C ILE A 299 -16.46 9.50 -5.24
N ALA A 300 -17.38 9.05 -4.38
CA ALA A 300 -17.29 9.33 -2.94
C ALA A 300 -16.05 8.72 -2.29
N THR A 301 -15.72 7.45 -2.61
CA THR A 301 -14.50 6.82 -2.07
C THR A 301 -13.25 7.60 -2.44
N ASN A 302 -13.07 8.01 -3.71
CA ASN A 302 -11.90 8.78 -4.11
C ASN A 302 -11.81 10.14 -3.42
N ARG A 303 -12.92 10.88 -3.25
CA ARG A 303 -12.95 12.16 -2.54
C ARG A 303 -12.60 12.01 -1.06
N ILE A 304 -13.08 10.95 -0.42
CA ILE A 304 -12.73 10.62 0.96
C ILE A 304 -11.22 10.31 1.05
N LEU A 305 -10.67 9.54 0.11
CA LEU A 305 -9.23 9.26 0.04
C LEU A 305 -8.39 10.52 -0.21
N ASP A 306 -8.85 11.46 -1.05
CA ASP A 306 -8.21 12.76 -1.25
C ASP A 306 -8.16 13.57 0.07
N THR A 307 -9.26 13.55 0.83
CA THR A 307 -9.33 14.20 2.15
C THR A 307 -8.40 13.55 3.17
N LEU A 308 -8.38 12.22 3.25
CA LEU A 308 -7.44 11.49 4.11
C LEU A 308 -5.99 11.79 3.73
N GLN A 309 -5.67 11.80 2.45
CA GLN A 309 -4.32 12.14 1.96
C GLN A 309 -3.90 13.56 2.37
N LYS A 310 -4.81 14.53 2.29
CA LYS A 310 -4.55 15.92 2.68
C LYS A 310 -4.12 16.07 4.15
N TYR A 311 -4.66 15.24 5.03
CA TYR A 311 -4.39 15.27 6.46
C TYR A 311 -3.46 14.13 6.93
N ASN A 312 -2.82 13.43 6.01
CA ASN A 312 -1.99 12.24 6.29
C ASN A 312 -2.71 11.21 7.18
N GLY A 313 -4.02 11.11 7.00
CA GLY A 313 -4.90 10.26 7.78
C GLY A 313 -5.16 8.93 7.11
N LYS A 314 -5.62 7.97 7.90
CA LYS A 314 -6.08 6.66 7.45
C LYS A 314 -7.50 6.39 7.95
N ALA A 315 -8.17 5.43 7.32
CA ALA A 315 -9.49 4.97 7.70
C ALA A 315 -9.63 3.45 7.49
N THR A 316 -10.73 2.87 7.93
CA THR A 316 -11.08 1.48 7.64
C THR A 316 -12.31 1.44 6.73
N PHE A 317 -12.20 0.76 5.59
CA PHE A 317 -13.28 0.60 4.62
C PHE A 317 -13.85 -0.81 4.71
N PHE A 318 -15.10 -0.95 5.11
CA PHE A 318 -15.83 -2.21 5.12
C PHE A 318 -16.57 -2.38 3.79
N VAL A 319 -15.93 -3.09 2.87
CA VAL A 319 -16.36 -3.15 1.47
C VAL A 319 -17.33 -4.30 1.20
N LEU A 320 -18.31 -4.07 0.30
CA LEU A 320 -19.18 -5.11 -0.23
C LEU A 320 -18.47 -5.90 -1.33
N GLY A 321 -18.49 -7.23 -1.25
CA GLY A 321 -17.85 -8.09 -2.24
C GLY A 321 -18.34 -7.86 -3.66
N THR A 322 -19.64 -7.58 -3.84
CA THR A 322 -20.23 -7.26 -5.15
C THR A 322 -19.66 -6.00 -5.79
N ARG A 323 -19.01 -5.12 -5.03
CA ARG A 323 -18.47 -3.85 -5.52
C ARG A 323 -16.96 -3.89 -5.75
N VAL A 324 -16.25 -4.72 -4.99
CA VAL A 324 -14.77 -4.78 -5.00
C VAL A 324 -14.20 -4.99 -6.41
N GLY A 325 -14.76 -5.91 -7.19
CA GLY A 325 -14.27 -6.16 -8.56
C GLY A 325 -14.46 -4.98 -9.51
N SER A 326 -15.65 -4.33 -9.45
CA SER A 326 -15.99 -3.20 -10.33
C SER A 326 -15.26 -1.90 -9.99
N TYR A 327 -14.81 -1.77 -8.73
CA TYR A 327 -14.11 -0.58 -8.21
C TYR A 327 -12.76 -0.98 -7.59
N SER A 328 -12.08 -1.93 -8.23
CA SER A 328 -10.80 -2.47 -7.73
C SER A 328 -9.70 -1.40 -7.64
N ALA A 329 -9.74 -0.37 -8.48
CA ALA A 329 -8.81 0.74 -8.44
C ALA A 329 -8.94 1.54 -7.13
N GLU A 330 -10.16 1.80 -6.68
CA GLU A 330 -10.45 2.51 -5.44
C GLU A 330 -10.02 1.69 -4.20
N VAL A 331 -10.25 0.37 -4.21
CA VAL A 331 -9.79 -0.53 -3.15
C VAL A 331 -8.27 -0.59 -3.09
N LYS A 332 -7.60 -0.72 -4.23
CA LYS A 332 -6.13 -0.70 -4.32
C LYS A 332 -5.57 0.63 -3.83
N ARG A 333 -6.18 1.76 -4.22
CA ARG A 333 -5.78 3.10 -3.77
C ARG A 333 -5.91 3.22 -2.25
N ALA A 334 -7.06 2.88 -1.67
CA ALA A 334 -7.25 2.91 -0.23
C ALA A 334 -6.20 2.08 0.50
N TYR A 335 -5.97 0.84 0.04
CA TYR A 335 -4.98 -0.05 0.61
C TYR A 335 -3.55 0.49 0.48
N SER A 336 -3.16 1.04 -0.68
CA SER A 336 -1.83 1.63 -0.90
C SER A 336 -1.56 2.88 -0.05
N MET A 337 -2.61 3.59 0.36
CA MET A 337 -2.53 4.72 1.30
C MET A 337 -2.43 4.27 2.77
N GLY A 338 -2.35 2.96 3.05
CA GLY A 338 -2.31 2.43 4.41
C GLY A 338 -3.66 2.38 5.11
N CYS A 339 -4.76 2.61 4.39
CA CYS A 339 -6.11 2.36 4.91
C CYS A 339 -6.34 0.86 5.06
N GLU A 340 -7.17 0.49 6.03
CA GLU A 340 -7.54 -0.89 6.29
C GLU A 340 -8.78 -1.28 5.46
N ILE A 341 -8.75 -2.46 4.85
CA ILE A 341 -9.88 -3.03 4.11
C ILE A 341 -10.50 -4.14 4.94
N GLY A 342 -11.71 -3.91 5.44
CA GLY A 342 -12.54 -4.88 6.13
C GLY A 342 -13.61 -5.48 5.22
N SER A 343 -14.20 -6.60 5.64
CA SER A 343 -15.29 -7.25 4.91
C SER A 343 -16.66 -6.80 5.44
N HIS A 344 -17.59 -6.47 4.51
CA HIS A 344 -18.98 -6.11 4.83
C HIS A 344 -20.01 -7.08 4.22
N SER A 345 -19.67 -8.35 4.08
CA SER A 345 -20.41 -9.38 3.34
C SER A 345 -20.39 -9.19 1.80
N TRP A 346 -20.90 -10.17 1.09
CA TRP A 346 -20.94 -10.13 -0.38
C TRP A 346 -22.01 -9.16 -0.91
N SER A 347 -23.25 -9.32 -0.45
CA SER A 347 -24.42 -8.65 -1.01
C SER A 347 -25.16 -7.73 -0.05
N HIS A 348 -24.59 -7.46 1.13
CA HIS A 348 -25.27 -6.74 2.21
C HIS A 348 -26.53 -7.46 2.74
N ALA A 349 -26.53 -8.80 2.71
CA ALA A 349 -27.64 -9.58 3.25
C ALA A 349 -27.74 -9.41 4.79
N ASN A 350 -28.96 -9.45 5.33
CA ASN A 350 -29.11 -9.58 6.78
C ASN A 350 -28.68 -10.99 7.22
N LEU A 351 -27.45 -11.09 7.73
CA LEU A 351 -26.80 -12.37 8.04
C LEU A 351 -27.52 -13.18 9.14
N ARG A 352 -28.33 -12.55 9.98
CA ARG A 352 -29.17 -13.30 10.95
C ARG A 352 -30.36 -13.97 10.33
N LYS A 353 -30.83 -13.52 9.17
CA LYS A 353 -32.02 -14.02 8.49
C LYS A 353 -31.72 -15.11 7.47
N ILE A 354 -30.46 -15.46 7.28
CA ILE A 354 -30.01 -16.51 6.36
C ILE A 354 -29.36 -17.67 7.13
N SER A 355 -29.23 -18.83 6.50
CA SER A 355 -28.61 -20.00 7.11
C SER A 355 -27.11 -19.80 7.38
N ALA A 356 -26.53 -20.60 8.26
CA ALA A 356 -25.09 -20.57 8.55
C ALA A 356 -24.24 -20.86 7.29
N GLN A 357 -24.75 -21.72 6.38
CA GLN A 357 -24.07 -22.02 5.13
C GLN A 357 -24.06 -20.81 4.18
N GLU A 358 -25.17 -20.10 4.06
CA GLU A 358 -25.26 -18.87 3.25
C GLU A 358 -24.40 -17.76 3.85
N ARG A 359 -24.38 -17.60 5.18
CA ARG A 359 -23.45 -16.66 5.87
C ARG A 359 -22.00 -16.94 5.49
N LYS A 360 -21.58 -18.20 5.56
CA LYS A 360 -20.23 -18.59 5.19
C LYS A 360 -19.90 -18.27 3.72
N GLN A 361 -20.87 -18.40 2.82
CA GLN A 361 -20.70 -18.01 1.42
C GLN A 361 -20.56 -16.50 1.26
N GLU A 362 -21.38 -15.70 1.94
CA GLU A 362 -21.28 -14.22 1.96
C GLU A 362 -19.91 -13.76 2.42
N ILE A 363 -19.37 -14.36 3.48
CA ILE A 363 -18.06 -14.03 4.04
C ILE A 363 -16.93 -14.47 3.09
N ASN A 364 -16.91 -15.74 2.70
CA ASN A 364 -15.81 -16.31 1.93
C ASN A 364 -15.66 -15.69 0.55
N LYS A 365 -16.78 -15.40 -0.14
CA LYS A 365 -16.75 -14.74 -1.45
C LYS A 365 -16.14 -13.34 -1.34
N THR A 366 -16.50 -12.60 -0.30
CA THR A 366 -15.97 -11.25 -0.09
C THR A 366 -14.49 -11.28 0.24
N ASN A 367 -14.09 -12.18 1.13
CA ASN A 367 -12.67 -12.31 1.49
C ASN A 367 -11.83 -12.72 0.27
N ALA A 368 -12.36 -13.62 -0.57
CA ALA A 368 -11.66 -14.06 -1.78
C ALA A 368 -11.45 -12.92 -2.79
N ILE A 369 -12.48 -12.12 -3.09
CA ILE A 369 -12.35 -11.01 -4.05
C ILE A 369 -11.49 -9.87 -3.49
N ILE A 370 -11.53 -9.58 -2.18
CA ILE A 370 -10.62 -8.63 -1.54
C ILE A 370 -9.17 -9.11 -1.73
N LYS A 371 -8.90 -10.39 -1.42
CA LYS A 371 -7.58 -10.99 -1.60
C LYS A 371 -7.11 -10.96 -3.06
N GLU A 372 -8.00 -11.22 -4.01
CA GLU A 372 -7.69 -11.13 -5.45
C GLU A 372 -7.24 -9.71 -5.84
N VAL A 373 -7.90 -8.69 -5.29
CA VAL A 373 -7.66 -7.28 -5.66
C VAL A 373 -6.43 -6.69 -4.99
N ILE A 374 -6.24 -6.92 -3.68
CA ILE A 374 -5.16 -6.27 -2.90
C ILE A 374 -4.10 -7.24 -2.39
N GLY A 375 -4.19 -8.53 -2.72
CA GLY A 375 -3.22 -9.56 -2.32
C GLY A 375 -3.38 -10.07 -0.89
N VAL A 376 -4.24 -9.48 -0.06
CA VAL A 376 -4.43 -9.82 1.35
C VAL A 376 -5.90 -10.06 1.68
N GLU A 377 -6.17 -10.98 2.63
CA GLU A 377 -7.50 -11.16 3.18
C GLU A 377 -7.84 -10.05 4.18
N PRO A 378 -9.12 -9.67 4.31
CA PRO A 378 -9.53 -8.73 5.33
C PRO A 378 -9.28 -9.31 6.72
N THR A 379 -8.91 -8.45 7.67
CA THR A 379 -8.64 -8.81 9.06
C THR A 379 -9.78 -8.44 10.00
N LEU A 380 -10.76 -7.70 9.51
CA LEU A 380 -11.94 -7.24 10.24
C LEU A 380 -13.21 -7.54 9.45
N PHE A 381 -14.29 -7.72 10.18
CA PHE A 381 -15.63 -7.86 9.63
C PHE A 381 -16.60 -6.88 10.28
N ARG A 382 -17.47 -6.26 9.51
CA ARG A 382 -18.65 -5.54 10.03
C ARG A 382 -19.90 -6.21 9.51
N VAL A 383 -20.78 -6.60 10.44
CA VAL A 383 -22.03 -7.27 10.08
C VAL A 383 -23.02 -6.23 9.52
N PRO A 384 -23.61 -6.45 8.34
CA PRO A 384 -24.63 -5.56 7.79
C PRO A 384 -25.74 -5.25 8.81
N TYR A 385 -26.18 -3.98 8.81
CA TYR A 385 -27.20 -3.46 9.76
C TYR A 385 -26.76 -3.47 11.22
N GLY A 386 -25.51 -3.78 11.56
CA GLY A 386 -25.07 -4.01 12.94
C GLY A 386 -25.75 -5.19 13.63
N ASP A 387 -26.41 -6.08 12.86
CA ASP A 387 -27.27 -7.15 13.40
C ASP A 387 -26.46 -8.45 13.63
N TYR A 388 -25.55 -8.42 14.61
CA TYR A 388 -24.60 -9.50 14.92
C TYR A 388 -25.08 -10.47 16.01
N LYS A 389 -26.12 -10.11 16.81
CA LYS A 389 -26.49 -10.85 18.00
C LYS A 389 -26.88 -12.29 17.68
N GLY A 390 -26.20 -13.24 18.34
CA GLY A 390 -26.46 -14.68 18.22
C GLY A 390 -25.70 -15.39 17.08
N ILE A 391 -24.96 -14.64 16.23
CA ILE A 391 -24.17 -15.21 15.12
C ILE A 391 -22.66 -14.96 15.27
N GLN A 392 -22.20 -14.37 16.37
CA GLN A 392 -20.79 -13.97 16.52
C GLN A 392 -19.81 -15.14 16.36
N LYS A 393 -20.23 -16.36 16.76
CA LYS A 393 -19.41 -17.57 16.68
C LYS A 393 -19.17 -18.08 15.25
N ASP A 394 -19.93 -17.54 14.29
CA ASP A 394 -19.81 -17.92 12.87
C ASP A 394 -18.69 -17.15 12.16
N PHE A 395 -18.00 -16.26 12.89
CA PHE A 395 -16.95 -15.39 12.34
C PHE A 395 -15.58 -15.70 12.92
N ASP A 396 -14.62 -15.94 12.05
CA ASP A 396 -13.20 -16.11 12.39
C ASP A 396 -12.44 -14.78 12.44
N LEU A 397 -13.15 -13.65 12.38
CA LEU A 397 -12.63 -12.29 12.41
C LEU A 397 -13.24 -11.49 13.58
N PRO A 398 -12.55 -10.47 14.09
CA PRO A 398 -13.12 -9.47 14.98
C PRO A 398 -14.31 -8.75 14.32
N LEU A 399 -15.38 -8.55 15.09
CA LEU A 399 -16.60 -7.87 14.63
C LEU A 399 -16.57 -6.41 15.09
N ILE A 400 -16.46 -5.49 14.14
CA ILE A 400 -16.36 -4.05 14.44
C ILE A 400 -17.72 -3.38 14.30
N GLN A 401 -18.12 -2.71 15.36
CA GLN A 401 -19.27 -1.81 15.41
C GLN A 401 -18.77 -0.35 15.48
N TRP A 402 -19.58 0.55 15.98
CA TRP A 402 -19.28 1.98 16.10
C TRP A 402 -19.85 2.54 17.41
N CYS A 403 -19.33 3.66 17.85
CA CYS A 403 -19.86 4.43 18.96
C CYS A 403 -20.38 5.80 18.54
N ILE A 404 -20.05 6.28 17.32
CA ILE A 404 -20.66 7.44 16.68
C ILE A 404 -21.31 6.97 15.37
N ASP A 405 -22.63 7.18 15.24
CA ASP A 405 -23.40 6.94 14.02
C ASP A 405 -23.76 8.29 13.39
N THR A 406 -23.26 8.54 12.20
CA THR A 406 -23.54 9.79 11.49
C THR A 406 -24.93 9.81 10.86
N GLU A 407 -25.55 8.66 10.71
CA GLU A 407 -26.83 8.48 10.01
C GLU A 407 -26.83 9.09 8.58
N ASP A 408 -25.67 9.24 7.95
CA ASP A 408 -25.48 9.86 6.63
C ASP A 408 -26.32 9.17 5.54
N TRP A 409 -26.56 7.87 5.68
CA TRP A 409 -27.44 7.10 4.81
C TRP A 409 -28.89 7.60 4.76
N LYS A 410 -29.36 8.36 5.74
CA LYS A 410 -30.69 8.98 5.74
C LYS A 410 -30.77 10.20 4.82
N TYR A 411 -29.64 10.81 4.53
CA TYR A 411 -29.53 12.07 3.77
C TYR A 411 -29.08 11.84 2.33
N LYS A 412 -29.31 10.65 1.79
CA LYS A 412 -28.96 10.26 0.40
C LYS A 412 -29.40 11.34 -0.58
N ASP A 413 -28.43 11.98 -1.21
CA ASP A 413 -28.72 12.91 -2.28
C ASP A 413 -28.89 12.14 -3.58
N ARG A 414 -30.12 11.92 -3.98
CA ARG A 414 -30.44 11.42 -5.32
C ARG A 414 -30.63 12.62 -6.23
N GLN A 415 -29.95 12.66 -7.36
CA GLN A 415 -30.30 13.60 -8.42
C GLN A 415 -31.82 13.58 -8.64
N GLY A 416 -32.47 14.75 -8.52
CA GLY A 416 -33.94 14.85 -8.63
C GLY A 416 -34.70 14.66 -7.31
N SER A 417 -34.02 14.68 -6.12
CA SER A 417 -34.69 14.56 -4.82
C SER A 417 -35.60 15.75 -4.45
N GLY A 418 -35.59 16.84 -5.24
CA GLY A 418 -36.36 18.03 -4.99
C GLY A 418 -35.90 18.85 -3.78
N ARG A 419 -34.77 18.49 -3.13
CA ARG A 419 -34.22 19.23 -1.99
C ARG A 419 -33.58 20.54 -2.44
N THR A 420 -33.87 21.58 -1.69
CA THR A 420 -33.22 22.90 -1.86
C THR A 420 -31.77 22.86 -1.35
N GLN A 421 -30.89 23.75 -1.79
CA GLN A 421 -29.54 23.88 -1.29
C GLN A 421 -29.51 24.12 0.24
N ALA A 422 -30.46 24.91 0.78
CA ALA A 422 -30.56 25.13 2.21
C ALA A 422 -30.86 23.83 2.99
N GLN A 423 -31.73 22.97 2.46
CA GLN A 423 -32.02 21.67 3.05
C GLN A 423 -30.81 20.72 3.00
N ARG A 424 -30.06 20.73 1.88
CA ARG A 424 -28.81 19.95 1.75
C ARG A 424 -27.76 20.40 2.76
N ASN A 425 -27.58 21.72 2.91
CA ASN A 425 -26.66 22.28 3.90
C ASN A 425 -27.06 21.90 5.33
N ALA A 426 -28.35 21.98 5.65
CA ALA A 426 -28.86 21.60 6.98
C ALA A 426 -28.65 20.09 7.27
N ASP A 427 -28.85 19.23 6.28
CA ASP A 427 -28.62 17.78 6.43
C ASP A 427 -27.13 17.49 6.56
N MET A 428 -26.26 18.13 5.79
CA MET A 428 -24.81 18.02 5.91
C MET A 428 -24.32 18.46 7.30
N GLN A 429 -24.86 19.57 7.84
CA GLN A 429 -24.50 20.03 9.19
C GLN A 429 -24.88 19.01 10.27
N LYS A 430 -25.96 18.25 10.12
CA LYS A 430 -26.32 17.18 11.08
C LYS A 430 -25.26 16.06 11.07
N ILE A 431 -24.76 15.69 9.88
CA ILE A 431 -23.68 14.71 9.75
C ILE A 431 -22.41 15.25 10.44
N ILE A 432 -22.04 16.49 10.20
CA ILE A 432 -20.85 17.12 10.79
C ILE A 432 -20.97 17.17 12.31
N SER A 433 -22.06 17.72 12.85
CA SER A 433 -22.28 17.88 14.29
C SER A 433 -22.34 16.54 15.02
N SER A 434 -22.83 15.47 14.36
CA SER A 434 -22.85 14.13 14.97
C SER A 434 -21.45 13.62 15.32
N VAL A 435 -20.42 14.07 14.63
CA VAL A 435 -19.03 13.71 14.89
C VAL A 435 -18.32 14.78 15.70
N VAL A 436 -18.28 16.02 15.23
CA VAL A 436 -17.48 17.10 15.82
C VAL A 436 -17.89 17.39 17.26
N ASP A 437 -19.20 17.43 17.56
CA ASP A 437 -19.71 17.71 18.90
C ASP A 437 -19.49 16.57 19.90
N HIS A 438 -19.12 15.36 19.43
CA HIS A 438 -19.02 14.15 20.27
C HIS A 438 -17.63 13.53 20.29
N ALA A 439 -16.72 13.92 19.40
CA ALA A 439 -15.37 13.36 19.31
C ALA A 439 -14.51 13.81 20.50
N THR A 440 -13.93 12.86 21.23
CA THR A 440 -13.07 13.10 22.38
C THR A 440 -11.74 12.34 22.31
N GLY A 441 -11.58 11.52 21.26
CA GLY A 441 -10.50 10.58 20.99
C GLY A 441 -10.85 9.15 21.42
N GLY A 442 -10.59 8.17 20.57
CA GLY A 442 -10.89 6.74 20.79
C GLY A 442 -12.23 6.27 20.21
N GLU A 443 -12.90 7.11 19.44
CA GLU A 443 -14.16 6.76 18.79
C GLU A 443 -13.92 5.98 17.49
N ILE A 444 -14.88 5.07 17.20
CA ILE A 444 -15.09 4.48 15.87
C ILE A 444 -16.35 5.13 15.31
N VAL A 445 -16.21 5.79 14.18
CA VAL A 445 -17.28 6.53 13.51
C VAL A 445 -17.79 5.72 12.32
N LEU A 446 -19.11 5.55 12.22
CA LEU A 446 -19.77 4.95 11.04
C LEU A 446 -20.17 6.03 10.04
N MET A 447 -19.74 5.84 8.81
CA MET A 447 -20.12 6.58 7.61
C MET A 447 -20.27 5.60 6.42
N HIS A 448 -20.70 6.10 5.25
CA HIS A 448 -20.87 5.29 4.04
C HIS A 448 -20.24 5.98 2.83
N ASP A 449 -19.25 5.36 2.17
CA ASP A 449 -18.54 5.95 1.01
C ASP A 449 -19.26 5.77 -0.34
N LEU A 450 -20.59 5.86 -0.28
CA LEU A 450 -21.48 5.80 -1.43
C LEU A 450 -22.03 7.15 -1.88
N TYR A 451 -22.03 8.13 -1.00
CA TYR A 451 -22.78 9.38 -1.19
C TYR A 451 -21.86 10.58 -1.26
N ASP A 452 -22.12 11.49 -2.22
CA ASP A 452 -21.37 12.74 -2.35
C ASP A 452 -21.51 13.61 -1.10
N MET A 453 -22.69 13.62 -0.48
CA MET A 453 -22.92 14.36 0.77
C MET A 453 -22.05 13.86 1.92
N THR A 454 -21.82 12.55 2.02
CA THR A 454 -20.88 11.97 3.00
C THR A 454 -19.47 12.47 2.75
N ALA A 455 -19.03 12.50 1.48
CA ALA A 455 -17.71 13.03 1.14
C ALA A 455 -17.58 14.53 1.44
N ASP A 456 -18.62 15.34 1.13
CA ASP A 456 -18.68 16.77 1.45
C ASP A 456 -18.60 17.00 2.98
N ALA A 457 -19.37 16.23 3.76
CA ALA A 457 -19.36 16.31 5.22
C ALA A 457 -18.02 15.86 5.81
N PHE A 458 -17.45 14.77 5.29
CA PHE A 458 -16.17 14.25 5.77
C PHE A 458 -15.03 15.25 5.55
N GLU A 459 -15.02 15.97 4.43
CA GLU A 459 -14.01 17.01 4.18
C GLU A 459 -14.03 18.09 5.27
N GLN A 460 -15.21 18.51 5.73
CA GLN A 460 -15.35 19.50 6.79
C GLN A 460 -15.02 18.90 8.17
N ILE A 461 -15.54 17.71 8.49
CA ILE A 461 -15.24 16.99 9.73
C ILE A 461 -13.72 16.83 9.89
N ALA A 462 -13.04 16.36 8.84
CA ALA A 462 -11.60 16.16 8.86
C ALA A 462 -10.83 17.46 9.08
N ALA A 463 -11.29 18.58 8.47
CA ALA A 463 -10.66 19.87 8.66
C ALA A 463 -10.79 20.37 10.12
N GLU A 464 -11.98 20.26 10.70
CA GLU A 464 -12.26 20.72 12.06
C GLU A 464 -11.53 19.86 13.11
N LEU A 465 -11.63 18.54 13.01
CA LEU A 465 -10.98 17.65 13.97
C LEU A 465 -9.44 17.70 13.86
N HIS A 466 -8.88 17.80 12.65
CA HIS A 466 -7.45 17.96 12.50
C HIS A 466 -6.95 19.26 13.15
N ALA A 467 -7.71 20.36 13.03
CA ALA A 467 -7.40 21.62 13.71
C ALA A 467 -7.47 21.50 15.25
N GLU A 468 -8.28 20.58 15.78
CA GLU A 468 -8.37 20.25 17.19
C GLU A 468 -7.33 19.22 17.69
N GLY A 469 -6.38 18.82 16.84
CA GLY A 469 -5.30 17.89 17.19
C GLY A 469 -5.69 16.41 17.13
N PHE A 470 -6.71 16.06 16.31
CA PHE A 470 -7.02 14.66 16.04
C PHE A 470 -6.14 14.10 14.93
N GLU A 471 -5.70 12.86 15.12
CA GLU A 471 -5.10 12.02 14.09
C GLU A 471 -6.10 10.91 13.68
N PHE A 472 -6.20 10.70 12.35
CA PHE A 472 -7.12 9.72 11.75
C PHE A 472 -6.36 8.43 11.51
N VAL A 473 -6.81 7.35 12.16
CA VAL A 473 -6.14 6.06 12.18
C VAL A 473 -7.08 4.93 11.78
N THR A 474 -6.54 3.76 11.43
CA THR A 474 -7.34 2.56 11.19
C THR A 474 -7.90 2.01 12.52
N VAL A 475 -8.87 1.11 12.44
CA VAL A 475 -9.42 0.44 13.64
C VAL A 475 -8.33 -0.35 14.37
N HIS A 476 -7.47 -1.10 13.65
CA HIS A 476 -6.36 -1.82 14.28
C HIS A 476 -5.37 -0.89 14.95
N GLU A 477 -4.99 0.21 14.30
CA GLU A 477 -4.11 1.21 14.89
C GLU A 477 -4.73 1.83 16.14
N LEU A 478 -6.03 2.19 16.11
CA LEU A 478 -6.73 2.73 17.26
C LEU A 478 -6.67 1.79 18.47
N TYR A 479 -6.98 0.50 18.27
CA TYR A 479 -6.91 -0.47 19.37
C TYR A 479 -5.49 -0.68 19.88
N SER A 480 -4.50 -0.73 18.98
CA SER A 480 -3.08 -0.83 19.34
C SER A 480 -2.61 0.37 20.17
N ILE A 481 -3.02 1.59 19.79
CA ILE A 481 -2.75 2.84 20.53
C ILE A 481 -3.28 2.76 21.97
N TYR A 482 -4.44 2.15 22.16
CA TYR A 482 -5.02 1.95 23.50
C TYR A 482 -4.52 0.69 24.21
N GLY A 483 -3.49 0.00 23.67
CA GLY A 483 -2.90 -1.21 24.26
C GLY A 483 -3.85 -2.41 24.27
N LYS A 484 -4.82 -2.45 23.35
CA LYS A 484 -5.80 -3.51 23.21
C LYS A 484 -5.60 -4.29 21.92
N THR A 485 -5.95 -5.56 21.92
CA THR A 485 -5.93 -6.45 20.75
C THR A 485 -7.35 -6.82 20.34
N LEU A 486 -7.54 -7.03 19.04
CA LEU A 486 -8.79 -7.49 18.47
C LEU A 486 -8.75 -9.02 18.30
N GLU A 487 -9.75 -9.72 18.85
CA GLU A 487 -9.84 -11.17 18.84
C GLU A 487 -11.01 -11.65 17.97
N PRO A 488 -10.86 -12.76 17.22
CA PRO A 488 -11.94 -13.34 16.42
C PRO A 488 -13.22 -13.61 17.23
N GLY A 489 -14.37 -13.37 16.60
CA GLY A 489 -15.68 -13.62 17.21
C GLY A 489 -16.09 -12.67 18.33
N LYS A 490 -15.21 -11.74 18.73
CA LYS A 490 -15.56 -10.68 19.69
C LYS A 490 -16.05 -9.43 18.96
N VAL A 491 -16.90 -8.65 19.65
CA VAL A 491 -17.54 -7.44 19.13
C VAL A 491 -16.95 -6.21 19.79
N TYR A 492 -16.63 -5.22 19.01
CA TYR A 492 -15.89 -4.03 19.44
C TYR A 492 -16.57 -2.74 18.98
N PHE A 493 -16.75 -1.78 19.88
CA PHE A 493 -17.38 -0.48 19.63
C PHE A 493 -16.40 0.69 19.78
N SER A 494 -15.49 0.60 20.74
CA SER A 494 -14.47 1.59 21.04
C SER A 494 -13.40 0.95 21.93
N PRO A 495 -12.11 1.31 21.81
CA PRO A 495 -11.09 0.84 22.75
C PRO A 495 -11.23 1.40 24.16
N LYS A 496 -12.11 2.37 24.37
CA LYS A 496 -12.42 2.93 25.72
C LYS A 496 -13.38 2.06 26.54
N GLN A 497 -14.06 1.11 25.89
CA GLN A 497 -15.04 0.19 26.51
C GLN A 497 -14.41 -1.12 26.94
#